data_5b0ab7b856dbed51c834aee770e590d8
#
_entry.id   5b0ab7b856dbed51c834aee770e590d8
#
_cell.length_a   1.000
_cell.length_b   1.000
_cell.length_c   1.000
_cell.angle_alpha   90.00
_cell.angle_beta   90.00
_cell.angle_gamma   90.00
#
_symmetry.space_group_name_H-M   'P 1'
#
loop_
_entity.id
_entity.type
_entity.pdbx_description
1 polymer ?
#
loop_
_entity_poly.entity_id
_entity_poly.type
_entity_poly.pdbx_seq_one_letter_code
_entity_poly.pdbx_strand_id
1 'polypeptide(L)'
;PHLGLRQCRAAHSLHAREPVPLLLGHHAVPLRPAARPLPRPLSRAQAVEVTEEIGIEAATPEADARDTALFTLLYGCGLRISEALALRVADSPRPGTDAPLRVLGKGSKPRLVPVLPVVRQAIAAWLKLHPAPLAEAPLFTGARGGPLNPAMAQRAMHNFRVRMGLPESATPHALRHSFATHLLADGADLRAIQELLGHASLSTTQRYTAVDPTHLLEVWHRTHPRG
;
A
#
# COMPACT_ATOMS: atom_id res chain seq x y z
N PRO A 1 20.76 53.21 73.17
CA PRO A 1 20.91 54.62 73.17
C PRO A 1 20.91 55.15 71.75
N HIS A 2 20.21 56.24 71.61
CA HIS A 2 20.22 57.25 70.55
C HIS A 2 19.57 56.93 69.23
N LEU A 3 18.34 57.36 69.05
CA LEU A 3 17.82 58.69 68.64
C LEU A 3 18.45 59.24 67.36
N GLY A 4 17.57 59.43 66.37
CA GLY A 4 17.85 60.25 65.22
C GLY A 4 16.63 60.38 64.28
N LEU A 5 15.65 61.19 64.65
CA LEU A 5 14.60 61.76 63.78
C LEU A 5 15.23 62.70 62.75
N ARG A 6 14.74 62.74 61.57
CA ARG A 6 14.43 63.95 60.70
C ARG A 6 13.74 63.50 59.44
N GLN A 7 12.51 63.78 59.33
CA GLN A 7 11.79 64.86 58.60
C GLN A 7 11.94 64.95 57.10
N CYS A 8 10.76 64.66 56.46
CA CYS A 8 10.10 65.37 55.37
C CYS A 8 10.92 65.93 54.21
N ARG A 9 10.51 65.50 53.01
CA ARG A 9 9.98 66.42 51.99
C ARG A 9 9.25 65.63 50.88
N ALA A 10 8.03 66.05 50.63
CA ALA A 10 7.26 65.71 49.50
C ALA A 10 7.88 66.28 48.22
N ALA A 11 7.99 65.49 47.19
CA ALA A 11 8.18 65.95 45.83
C ALA A 11 7.21 65.18 44.89
N HIS A 12 6.20 65.90 44.44
CA HIS A 12 5.32 65.45 43.37
C HIS A 12 6.16 65.28 42.09
N SER A 13 6.31 64.09 41.59
CA SER A 13 6.78 63.86 40.23
C SER A 13 5.67 63.22 39.43
N LEU A 14 5.13 64.01 38.51
CA LEU A 14 4.27 63.56 37.43
C LEU A 14 5.09 62.63 36.55
N HIS A 15 4.92 61.34 36.70
CA HIS A 15 5.44 60.36 35.72
C HIS A 15 4.41 60.17 34.65
N ALA A 16 4.76 60.71 33.48
CA ALA A 16 4.07 60.42 32.23
C ALA A 16 3.99 58.92 32.03
N ARG A 17 2.77 58.38 31.82
CA ARG A 17 2.53 57.01 31.40
C ARG A 17 3.02 56.85 29.97
N GLU A 18 4.11 56.11 29.82
CA GLU A 18 4.52 55.61 28.50
C GLU A 18 3.45 54.64 27.96
N PRO A 19 3.13 54.73 26.67
CA PRO A 19 2.20 53.81 26.04
C PRO A 19 2.86 52.41 25.96
N VAL A 20 2.21 51.40 26.54
CA VAL A 20 2.57 50.00 26.38
C VAL A 20 2.42 49.61 24.93
N PRO A 21 3.45 49.13 24.21
CA PRO A 21 3.29 48.61 22.85
C PRO A 21 2.39 47.39 22.88
N LEU A 22 1.24 47.46 22.22
CA LEU A 22 0.41 46.30 21.86
C LEU A 22 1.22 45.39 20.93
N LEU A 23 1.90 44.39 21.49
CA LEU A 23 2.42 43.26 20.74
C LEU A 23 1.23 42.50 20.17
N LEU A 24 0.77 42.88 18.99
CA LEU A 24 -0.04 42.03 18.12
C LEU A 24 0.83 40.83 17.73
N GLY A 25 0.80 39.80 18.60
CA GLY A 25 1.34 38.50 18.27
C GLY A 25 0.56 37.93 17.09
N HIS A 26 1.08 38.10 15.89
CA HIS A 26 0.65 37.31 14.75
C HIS A 26 1.05 35.86 15.05
N HIS A 27 0.15 35.13 15.69
CA HIS A 27 0.23 33.68 15.68
C HIS A 27 0.07 33.25 14.21
N ALA A 28 1.20 33.07 13.53
CA ALA A 28 1.23 32.40 12.25
C ALA A 28 0.65 31.00 12.48
N VAL A 29 -0.59 30.79 12.05
CA VAL A 29 -1.19 29.47 12.00
C VAL A 29 -0.28 28.63 11.09
N PRO A 30 0.32 27.54 11.58
CA PRO A 30 1.17 26.73 10.75
C PRO A 30 0.34 26.24 9.56
N LEU A 31 0.74 26.61 8.35
CA LEU A 31 0.16 26.09 7.14
C LEU A 31 0.18 24.57 7.23
N ARG A 32 -1.00 23.95 7.28
CA ARG A 32 -1.12 22.49 7.16
C ARG A 32 -0.33 22.10 5.91
N PRO A 33 0.61 21.13 6.01
CA PRO A 33 1.29 20.65 4.83
C PRO A 33 0.24 20.25 3.82
N ALA A 34 0.41 20.68 2.58
CA ALA A 34 -0.51 20.38 1.49
C ALA A 34 -0.84 18.90 1.51
N ALA A 35 -2.13 18.57 1.49
CA ALA A 35 -2.58 17.19 1.50
C ALA A 35 -1.83 16.46 0.39
N ARG A 36 -1.14 15.35 0.74
CA ARG A 36 -0.48 14.51 -0.26
C ARG A 36 -1.50 14.20 -1.34
N PRO A 37 -1.20 14.46 -2.62
CA PRO A 37 -2.13 14.15 -3.69
C PRO A 37 -2.52 12.67 -3.58
N LEU A 38 -3.81 12.40 -3.73
CA LEU A 38 -4.32 11.04 -3.73
C LEU A 38 -3.54 10.23 -4.77
N PRO A 39 -3.11 9.00 -4.45
CA PRO A 39 -2.42 8.14 -5.39
C PRO A 39 -3.27 7.99 -6.65
N ARG A 40 -2.76 8.46 -7.78
CA ARG A 40 -3.43 8.23 -9.07
C ARG A 40 -3.20 6.77 -9.45
N PRO A 41 -4.24 6.07 -9.95
CA PRO A 41 -4.06 4.73 -10.47
C PRO A 41 -3.11 4.79 -11.67
N LEU A 42 -2.30 3.75 -11.83
CA LEU A 42 -1.53 3.53 -13.05
C LEU A 42 -2.50 3.22 -14.19
N SER A 43 -2.16 3.59 -15.42
CA SER A 43 -2.87 3.07 -16.58
C SER A 43 -2.71 1.55 -16.68
N ARG A 44 -3.55 0.89 -17.48
CA ARG A 44 -3.42 -0.57 -17.70
C ARG A 44 -2.05 -0.93 -18.26
N ALA A 45 -1.59 -0.19 -19.26
CA ALA A 45 -0.28 -0.41 -19.87
C ALA A 45 0.82 -0.30 -18.82
N GLN A 46 0.82 0.77 -18.01
CA GLN A 46 1.81 0.95 -16.95
C GLN A 46 1.75 -0.16 -15.88
N ALA A 47 0.54 -0.60 -15.49
CA ALA A 47 0.41 -1.67 -14.50
C ALA A 47 0.90 -3.02 -15.04
N VAL A 48 0.68 -3.32 -16.31
CA VAL A 48 1.22 -4.50 -16.99
C VAL A 48 2.74 -4.42 -17.09
N GLU A 49 3.28 -3.29 -17.52
CA GLU A 49 4.70 -3.02 -17.65
C GLU A 49 5.43 -3.22 -16.29
N VAL A 50 4.82 -2.76 -15.17
CA VAL A 50 5.35 -3.08 -13.83
C VAL A 50 5.48 -4.58 -13.64
N THR A 51 4.46 -5.37 -13.98
CA THR A 51 4.49 -6.83 -13.74
C THR A 51 5.45 -7.58 -14.66
N GLU A 52 5.81 -7.00 -15.79
CA GLU A 52 6.72 -7.61 -16.77
C GLU A 52 8.18 -7.25 -16.53
N GLU A 53 8.44 -6.01 -16.13
CA GLU A 53 9.77 -5.43 -16.17
C GLU A 53 10.36 -5.05 -14.81
N ILE A 54 9.58 -5.18 -13.72
CA ILE A 54 10.04 -4.76 -12.38
C ILE A 54 11.30 -5.49 -11.94
N GLY A 55 11.47 -6.72 -12.37
CA GLY A 55 12.60 -7.56 -12.00
C GLY A 55 13.87 -7.34 -12.83
N ILE A 56 13.79 -6.67 -14.00
CA ILE A 56 14.92 -6.54 -14.96
C ILE A 56 16.18 -5.94 -14.31
N GLU A 57 16.02 -5.05 -13.33
CA GLU A 57 17.15 -4.44 -12.62
C GLU A 57 17.54 -5.17 -11.33
N ALA A 58 16.95 -6.32 -11.07
CA ALA A 58 17.29 -7.08 -9.88
C ALA A 58 18.75 -7.59 -9.98
N ALA A 59 19.43 -7.63 -8.83
CA ALA A 59 20.84 -8.02 -8.78
C ALA A 59 21.07 -9.50 -9.11
N THR A 60 20.05 -10.34 -9.01
CA THR A 60 20.13 -11.79 -9.25
C THR A 60 18.85 -12.30 -9.92
N PRO A 61 18.92 -13.44 -10.64
CA PRO A 61 17.73 -14.08 -11.22
C PRO A 61 16.66 -14.44 -10.19
N GLU A 62 17.04 -14.78 -8.97
CA GLU A 62 16.11 -15.07 -7.88
C GLU A 62 15.35 -13.81 -7.45
N ALA A 63 16.05 -12.68 -7.37
CA ALA A 63 15.43 -11.40 -7.02
C ALA A 63 14.51 -10.91 -8.14
N ASP A 64 14.87 -11.12 -9.39
CA ASP A 64 14.02 -10.84 -10.57
C ASP A 64 12.72 -11.66 -10.50
N ALA A 65 12.82 -12.97 -10.45
CA ALA A 65 11.66 -13.84 -10.41
C ALA A 65 10.76 -13.58 -9.19
N ARG A 66 11.37 -13.28 -8.02
CA ARG A 66 10.65 -12.90 -6.80
C ARG A 66 9.87 -11.60 -6.98
N ASP A 67 10.51 -10.56 -7.47
CA ASP A 67 9.89 -9.25 -7.59
C ASP A 67 8.81 -9.28 -8.67
N THR A 68 9.07 -9.92 -9.81
CA THR A 68 8.05 -10.18 -10.84
C THR A 68 6.84 -10.92 -10.26
N ALA A 69 7.05 -12.01 -9.52
CA ALA A 69 5.95 -12.76 -8.91
C ALA A 69 5.17 -11.94 -7.87
N LEU A 70 5.88 -11.17 -7.03
CA LEU A 70 5.25 -10.32 -6.02
C LEU A 70 4.37 -9.24 -6.67
N PHE A 71 4.89 -8.51 -7.64
CA PHE A 71 4.16 -7.41 -8.26
C PHE A 71 3.03 -7.89 -9.16
N THR A 72 3.20 -9.03 -9.82
CA THR A 72 2.11 -9.70 -10.55
C THR A 72 0.99 -10.14 -9.59
N LEU A 73 1.33 -10.65 -8.41
CA LEU A 73 0.35 -10.99 -7.38
C LEU A 73 -0.36 -9.75 -6.82
N LEU A 74 0.38 -8.66 -6.54
CA LEU A 74 -0.20 -7.41 -6.02
C LEU A 74 -1.21 -6.80 -6.99
N TYR A 75 -0.89 -6.74 -8.28
CA TYR A 75 -1.78 -6.23 -9.30
C TYR A 75 -2.88 -7.23 -9.67
N GLY A 76 -2.53 -8.50 -9.87
CA GLY A 76 -3.46 -9.52 -10.32
C GLY A 76 -4.50 -9.96 -9.30
N CYS A 77 -4.25 -9.74 -8.01
CA CYS A 77 -5.15 -10.11 -6.91
C CYS A 77 -5.56 -8.91 -6.03
N GLY A 78 -5.07 -7.72 -6.33
CA GLY A 78 -5.37 -6.52 -5.55
C GLY A 78 -4.96 -6.59 -4.08
N LEU A 79 -3.91 -7.35 -3.74
CA LEU A 79 -3.48 -7.54 -2.35
C LEU A 79 -2.79 -6.29 -1.79
N ARG A 80 -2.90 -6.12 -0.46
CA ARG A 80 -1.98 -5.24 0.26
C ARG A 80 -0.60 -5.89 0.31
N ILE A 81 0.45 -5.09 0.30
CA ILE A 81 1.81 -5.62 0.41
C ILE A 81 1.99 -6.50 1.65
N SER A 82 1.44 -6.11 2.80
CA SER A 82 1.49 -6.90 4.03
C SER A 82 0.76 -8.23 3.92
N GLU A 83 -0.34 -8.29 3.18
CA GLU A 83 -1.09 -9.54 2.92
C GLU A 83 -0.27 -10.48 2.03
N ALA A 84 0.33 -9.95 0.96
CA ALA A 84 1.18 -10.74 0.07
C ALA A 84 2.42 -11.30 0.78
N LEU A 85 3.09 -10.47 1.59
CA LEU A 85 4.29 -10.86 2.34
C LEU A 85 4.01 -11.78 3.53
N ALA A 86 2.77 -11.90 3.97
CA ALA A 86 2.35 -12.85 5.01
C ALA A 86 2.04 -14.26 4.47
N LEU A 87 1.99 -14.44 3.15
CA LEU A 87 1.74 -15.75 2.53
C LEU A 87 2.91 -16.70 2.77
N ARG A 88 2.57 -17.98 2.94
CA ARG A 88 3.53 -19.08 3.01
C ARG A 88 3.56 -19.84 1.69
N VAL A 89 4.59 -20.62 1.49
CA VAL A 89 4.70 -21.52 0.32
C VAL A 89 3.50 -22.47 0.22
N ALA A 90 3.01 -22.98 1.36
CA ALA A 90 1.81 -23.83 1.40
C ALA A 90 0.54 -23.14 0.86
N ASP A 91 0.44 -21.80 1.04
CA ASP A 91 -0.71 -21.01 0.61
C ASP A 91 -0.60 -20.57 -0.86
N SER A 92 0.52 -20.85 -1.53
CA SER A 92 0.80 -20.33 -2.87
C SER A 92 -0.17 -20.90 -3.91
N PRO A 93 -0.68 -20.06 -4.82
CA PRO A 93 -1.51 -20.50 -5.91
C PRO A 93 -0.70 -21.38 -6.88
N ARG A 94 -1.21 -22.59 -7.17
CA ARG A 94 -0.53 -23.56 -8.04
C ARG A 94 -1.03 -23.49 -9.48
N PRO A 95 -0.18 -23.72 -10.49
CA PRO A 95 -0.62 -23.87 -11.87
C PRO A 95 -1.58 -25.07 -12.02
N GLY A 96 -2.48 -25.00 -13.03
CA GLY A 96 -3.40 -26.08 -13.34
C GLY A 96 -4.56 -26.25 -12.34
N THR A 97 -4.79 -25.31 -11.46
CA THR A 97 -5.94 -25.29 -10.54
C THR A 97 -6.67 -23.95 -10.63
N ASP A 98 -7.99 -23.96 -10.40
CA ASP A 98 -8.80 -22.72 -10.28
C ASP A 98 -9.06 -22.34 -8.82
N ALA A 99 -8.39 -23.01 -7.88
CA ALA A 99 -8.57 -22.76 -6.45
C ALA A 99 -8.27 -21.29 -6.10
N PRO A 100 -9.18 -20.58 -5.41
CA PRO A 100 -8.95 -19.22 -4.99
C PRO A 100 -7.86 -19.14 -3.92
N LEU A 101 -7.15 -18.02 -3.89
CA LEU A 101 -6.17 -17.72 -2.85
C LEU A 101 -6.88 -17.27 -1.57
N ARG A 102 -6.61 -17.94 -0.45
CA ARG A 102 -7.08 -17.52 0.86
C ARG A 102 -6.15 -16.47 1.45
N VAL A 103 -6.68 -15.27 1.72
CA VAL A 103 -5.93 -14.13 2.25
C VAL A 103 -6.50 -13.73 3.60
N LEU A 104 -5.64 -13.50 4.59
CA LEU A 104 -6.03 -12.96 5.89
C LEU A 104 -6.00 -11.43 5.83
N GLY A 105 -7.17 -10.81 5.98
CA GLY A 105 -7.32 -9.37 6.00
C GLY A 105 -7.12 -8.77 7.40
N LYS A 106 -7.42 -7.47 7.53
CA LYS A 106 -7.39 -6.77 8.82
C LYS A 106 -8.32 -7.46 9.83
N GLY A 107 -7.81 -7.74 11.03
CA GLY A 107 -8.56 -8.46 12.08
C GLY A 107 -8.68 -9.95 11.82
N SER A 108 -7.73 -10.54 11.08
CA SER A 108 -7.66 -11.99 10.79
C SER A 108 -8.89 -12.56 10.09
N LYS A 109 -9.72 -11.72 9.46
CA LYS A 109 -10.86 -12.19 8.68
C LYS A 109 -10.38 -12.75 7.35
N PRO A 110 -10.61 -14.04 7.06
CA PRO A 110 -10.22 -14.63 5.77
C PRO A 110 -11.15 -14.15 4.67
N ARG A 111 -10.58 -13.97 3.46
CA ARG A 111 -11.32 -13.82 2.22
C ARG A 111 -10.69 -14.69 1.13
N LEU A 112 -11.49 -15.04 0.15
CA LEU A 112 -11.04 -15.77 -1.04
C LEU A 112 -10.88 -14.79 -2.19
N VAL A 113 -9.75 -14.89 -2.87
CA VAL A 113 -9.41 -14.02 -4.01
C VAL A 113 -9.16 -14.91 -5.23
N PRO A 114 -9.86 -14.69 -6.34
CA PRO A 114 -9.60 -15.42 -7.58
C PRO A 114 -8.18 -15.10 -8.07
N VAL A 115 -7.54 -16.08 -8.71
CA VAL A 115 -6.15 -15.96 -9.15
C VAL A 115 -6.04 -16.29 -10.62
N LEU A 116 -5.54 -15.35 -11.39
CA LEU A 116 -5.31 -15.51 -12.83
C LEU A 116 -4.20 -16.54 -13.14
N PRO A 117 -4.25 -17.19 -14.31
CA PRO A 117 -3.19 -18.06 -14.77
C PRO A 117 -1.80 -17.41 -14.78
N VAL A 118 -1.70 -16.15 -15.20
CA VAL A 118 -0.43 -15.40 -15.23
C VAL A 118 0.19 -15.24 -13.83
N VAL A 119 -0.63 -15.01 -12.79
CA VAL A 119 -0.16 -14.94 -11.40
C VAL A 119 0.39 -16.28 -10.94
N ARG A 120 -0.33 -17.37 -11.25
CA ARG A 120 0.10 -18.74 -10.92
C ARG A 120 1.43 -19.10 -11.60
N GLN A 121 1.59 -18.71 -12.87
CA GLN A 121 2.82 -18.92 -13.63
C GLN A 121 4.00 -18.15 -13.02
N ALA A 122 3.80 -16.87 -12.69
CA ALA A 122 4.84 -16.05 -12.05
C ALA A 122 5.26 -16.61 -10.69
N ILE A 123 4.29 -17.03 -9.86
CA ILE A 123 4.57 -17.68 -8.58
C ILE A 123 5.32 -19.02 -8.78
N ALA A 124 4.92 -19.83 -9.76
CA ALA A 124 5.58 -21.08 -10.05
C ALA A 124 7.03 -20.87 -10.55
N ALA A 125 7.27 -19.82 -11.35
CA ALA A 125 8.63 -19.46 -11.78
C ALA A 125 9.49 -19.06 -10.58
N TRP A 126 8.97 -18.25 -9.68
CA TRP A 126 9.66 -17.89 -8.45
C TRP A 126 9.96 -19.11 -7.56
N LEU A 127 8.99 -20.00 -7.37
CA LEU A 127 9.18 -21.17 -6.51
C LEU A 127 10.28 -22.12 -6.98
N LYS A 128 10.62 -22.14 -8.28
CA LYS A 128 11.76 -22.89 -8.81
C LYS A 128 13.11 -22.34 -8.34
N LEU A 129 13.15 -21.05 -8.04
CA LEU A 129 14.35 -20.34 -7.60
C LEU A 129 14.31 -20.01 -6.10
N HIS A 130 13.25 -20.40 -5.41
CA HIS A 130 13.08 -20.11 -3.99
C HIS A 130 14.13 -20.86 -3.16
N PRO A 131 14.88 -20.18 -2.26
CA PRO A 131 16.03 -20.78 -1.57
C PRO A 131 15.67 -21.96 -0.65
N ALA A 132 14.45 -21.97 -0.14
CA ALA A 132 13.96 -23.06 0.73
C ALA A 132 12.43 -23.18 0.61
N PRO A 133 11.88 -23.86 -0.41
CA PRO A 133 10.44 -23.88 -0.70
C PRO A 133 9.69 -24.87 0.22
N LEU A 134 9.95 -24.81 1.52
CA LEU A 134 9.24 -25.60 2.52
C LEU A 134 7.85 -25.02 2.78
N ALA A 135 6.88 -25.85 3.11
CA ALA A 135 5.47 -25.47 3.27
C ALA A 135 5.28 -24.25 4.19
N GLU A 136 5.98 -24.22 5.31
CA GLU A 136 5.87 -23.16 6.32
C GLU A 136 6.77 -21.94 6.05
N ALA A 137 7.64 -22.02 5.02
CA ALA A 137 8.51 -20.89 4.67
C ALA A 137 7.68 -19.71 4.14
N PRO A 138 8.14 -18.46 4.36
CA PRO A 138 7.54 -17.31 3.71
C PRO A 138 7.55 -17.47 2.19
N LEU A 139 6.46 -17.16 1.51
CA LEU A 139 6.40 -17.24 0.05
C LEU A 139 7.42 -16.28 -0.61
N PHE A 140 7.58 -15.09 -0.05
CA PHE A 140 8.56 -14.11 -0.53
C PHE A 140 9.67 -13.93 0.50
N THR A 141 10.90 -14.23 0.10
CA THR A 141 12.08 -14.20 0.97
C THR A 141 13.06 -13.09 0.56
N GLY A 142 13.74 -12.55 1.54
CA GLY A 142 14.91 -11.69 1.33
C GLY A 142 16.17 -12.52 1.05
N ALA A 143 17.27 -11.85 0.68
CA ALA A 143 18.55 -12.49 0.36
C ALA A 143 19.13 -13.37 1.48
N ARG A 144 18.73 -13.17 2.72
CA ARG A 144 19.15 -13.97 3.90
C ARG A 144 18.18 -15.09 4.26
N GLY A 145 17.20 -15.40 3.40
CA GLY A 145 16.23 -16.49 3.60
C GLY A 145 15.06 -16.17 4.54
N GLY A 146 15.07 -15.07 5.26
CA GLY A 146 13.94 -14.62 6.08
C GLY A 146 12.84 -13.94 5.24
N PRO A 147 11.69 -13.57 5.84
CA PRO A 147 10.61 -12.85 5.14
C PRO A 147 11.13 -11.61 4.43
N LEU A 148 10.62 -11.34 3.23
CA LEU A 148 10.98 -10.14 2.48
C LEU A 148 10.55 -8.88 3.23
N ASN A 149 11.48 -7.96 3.45
CA ASN A 149 11.17 -6.68 4.05
C ASN A 149 10.34 -5.82 3.07
N PRO A 150 9.20 -5.25 3.48
CA PRO A 150 8.38 -4.37 2.64
C PRO A 150 9.16 -3.23 1.98
N ALA A 151 10.22 -2.72 2.64
CA ALA A 151 11.08 -1.68 2.09
C ALA A 151 11.82 -2.13 0.82
N MET A 152 12.07 -3.44 0.65
CA MET A 152 12.70 -3.97 -0.57
C MET A 152 11.75 -3.86 -1.76
N ALA A 153 10.47 -4.23 -1.59
CA ALA A 153 9.46 -4.06 -2.62
C ALA A 153 9.24 -2.58 -2.96
N GLN A 154 9.24 -1.69 -1.95
CA GLN A 154 9.15 -0.25 -2.18
C GLN A 154 10.35 0.28 -2.96
N ARG A 155 11.56 -0.24 -2.68
CA ARG A 155 12.78 0.11 -3.41
C ARG A 155 12.71 -0.38 -4.86
N ALA A 156 12.31 -1.61 -5.11
CA ALA A 156 12.12 -2.13 -6.46
C ALA A 156 11.17 -1.24 -7.27
N MET A 157 10.00 -0.88 -6.70
CA MET A 157 9.06 0.02 -7.34
C MET A 157 9.62 1.44 -7.51
N HIS A 158 10.43 1.93 -6.58
CA HIS A 158 11.10 3.23 -6.73
C HIS A 158 12.06 3.23 -7.90
N ASN A 159 12.94 2.24 -8.01
CA ASN A 159 13.89 2.12 -9.10
C ASN A 159 13.16 2.01 -10.45
N PHE A 160 12.17 1.14 -10.51
CA PHE A 160 11.33 0.97 -11.70
C PHE A 160 10.69 2.29 -12.14
N ARG A 161 10.02 3.02 -11.25
CA ARG A 161 9.34 4.28 -11.60
C ARG A 161 10.33 5.36 -12.06
N VAL A 162 11.53 5.42 -11.48
CA VAL A 162 12.58 6.37 -11.92
C VAL A 162 13.02 6.02 -13.34
N ARG A 163 13.29 4.76 -13.63
CA ARG A 163 13.67 4.27 -14.96
C ARG A 163 12.60 4.56 -16.01
N MET A 164 11.33 4.32 -15.68
CA MET A 164 10.20 4.45 -16.60
C MET A 164 9.58 5.87 -16.63
N GLY A 165 10.14 6.81 -15.88
CA GLY A 165 9.58 8.17 -15.80
C GLY A 165 8.18 8.23 -15.19
N LEU A 166 7.80 7.26 -14.36
CA LEU A 166 6.49 7.23 -13.71
C LEU A 166 6.42 8.22 -12.53
N PRO A 167 5.22 8.72 -12.20
CA PRO A 167 5.05 9.68 -11.12
C PRO A 167 5.41 9.06 -9.74
N GLU A 168 5.73 9.90 -8.76
CA GLU A 168 6.03 9.46 -7.38
C GLU A 168 4.86 8.69 -6.73
N SER A 169 3.64 8.90 -7.19
CA SER A 169 2.46 8.15 -6.74
C SER A 169 2.47 6.69 -7.17
N ALA A 170 3.33 6.29 -8.13
CA ALA A 170 3.51 4.89 -8.53
C ALA A 170 4.21 4.13 -7.39
N THR A 171 3.42 3.41 -6.61
CA THR A 171 3.83 2.64 -5.43
C THR A 171 3.19 1.25 -5.46
N PRO A 172 3.64 0.28 -4.66
CA PRO A 172 2.93 -1.00 -4.52
C PRO A 172 1.44 -0.83 -4.15
N HIS A 173 1.11 0.22 -3.40
CA HIS A 173 -0.29 0.53 -3.07
C HIS A 173 -1.08 1.05 -4.29
N ALA A 174 -0.42 1.78 -5.18
CA ALA A 174 -1.05 2.24 -6.42
C ALA A 174 -1.50 1.08 -7.32
N LEU A 175 -0.79 -0.04 -7.36
CA LEU A 175 -1.20 -1.24 -8.10
C LEU A 175 -2.53 -1.80 -7.60
N ARG A 176 -2.72 -1.85 -6.29
CA ARG A 176 -4.01 -2.27 -5.71
C ARG A 176 -5.14 -1.28 -6.07
N HIS A 177 -4.84 0.02 -6.08
CA HIS A 177 -5.79 1.04 -6.50
C HIS A 177 -6.11 0.91 -8.00
N SER A 178 -5.09 0.64 -8.83
CA SER A 178 -5.25 0.38 -10.26
C SER A 178 -6.11 -0.86 -10.51
N PHE A 179 -5.87 -1.95 -9.78
CA PHE A 179 -6.71 -3.15 -9.83
C PHE A 179 -8.19 -2.81 -9.62
N ALA A 180 -8.53 -2.10 -8.53
CA ALA A 180 -9.90 -1.71 -8.25
C ALA A 180 -10.52 -0.82 -9.35
N THR A 181 -9.75 0.18 -9.81
CA THR A 181 -10.21 1.13 -10.82
C THR A 181 -10.41 0.46 -12.18
N HIS A 182 -9.52 -0.46 -12.54
CA HIS A 182 -9.63 -1.19 -13.82
C HIS A 182 -10.81 -2.15 -13.81
N LEU A 183 -11.04 -2.89 -12.73
CA LEU A 183 -12.23 -3.73 -12.61
C LEU A 183 -13.53 -2.92 -12.69
N LEU A 184 -13.56 -1.77 -12.02
CA LEU A 184 -14.74 -0.89 -12.06
C LEU A 184 -14.99 -0.34 -13.47
N ALA A 185 -13.93 0.09 -14.17
CA ALA A 185 -14.01 0.55 -15.56
C ALA A 185 -14.50 -0.52 -16.51
N ASP A 186 -14.28 -1.79 -16.20
CA ASP A 186 -14.71 -2.96 -16.96
C ASP A 186 -16.12 -3.43 -16.60
N GLY A 187 -16.82 -2.68 -15.73
CA GLY A 187 -18.20 -2.95 -15.37
C GLY A 187 -18.37 -3.93 -14.21
N ALA A 188 -17.29 -4.25 -13.48
CA ALA A 188 -17.45 -5.04 -12.26
C ALA A 188 -18.24 -4.26 -11.20
N ASP A 189 -19.09 -4.96 -10.45
CA ASP A 189 -19.87 -4.35 -9.38
C ASP A 189 -18.95 -3.80 -8.28
N LEU A 190 -19.20 -2.56 -7.86
CA LEU A 190 -18.41 -1.88 -6.84
C LEU A 190 -18.38 -2.65 -5.52
N ARG A 191 -19.49 -3.30 -5.15
CA ARG A 191 -19.60 -4.08 -3.93
C ARG A 191 -18.74 -5.33 -4.00
N ALA A 192 -18.76 -6.03 -5.13
CA ALA A 192 -17.90 -7.18 -5.38
C ALA A 192 -16.42 -6.81 -5.27
N ILE A 193 -16.03 -5.65 -5.83
CA ILE A 193 -14.66 -5.12 -5.70
C ILE A 193 -14.31 -4.83 -4.23
N GLN A 194 -15.23 -4.22 -3.45
CA GLN A 194 -15.01 -3.93 -2.04
C GLN A 194 -14.83 -5.21 -1.21
N GLU A 195 -15.58 -6.26 -1.48
CA GLU A 195 -15.47 -7.57 -0.83
C GLU A 195 -14.13 -8.22 -1.16
N LEU A 196 -13.72 -8.23 -2.45
CA LEU A 196 -12.42 -8.71 -2.88
C LEU A 196 -11.27 -8.00 -2.18
N LEU A 197 -11.39 -6.69 -2.03
CA LEU A 197 -10.38 -5.87 -1.39
C LEU A 197 -10.41 -5.99 0.14
N GLY A 198 -11.46 -6.56 0.74
CA GLY A 198 -11.58 -6.67 2.19
C GLY A 198 -11.72 -5.31 2.87
N HIS A 199 -12.60 -4.44 2.35
CA HIS A 199 -12.98 -3.19 2.98
C HIS A 199 -13.96 -3.47 4.12
N ALA A 200 -13.52 -3.30 5.36
CA ALA A 200 -14.25 -3.66 6.57
C ALA A 200 -15.39 -2.69 6.97
N SER A 201 -15.73 -1.70 6.16
CA SER A 201 -16.72 -0.70 6.53
C SER A 201 -17.95 -0.72 5.63
N LEU A 202 -18.83 -1.65 5.89
CA LEU A 202 -20.26 -1.42 5.85
C LEU A 202 -20.86 -2.37 6.89
N SER A 203 -21.30 -1.80 8.00
CA SER A 203 -22.12 -2.49 8.98
C SER A 203 -23.36 -3.00 8.27
N THR A 204 -23.52 -4.27 8.16
CA THR A 204 -24.79 -4.91 8.46
C THR A 204 -24.71 -6.41 8.25
N THR A 205 -25.15 -7.12 9.23
CA THR A 205 -25.49 -8.52 9.27
C THR A 205 -26.47 -8.87 8.15
N GLN A 206 -25.97 -9.10 6.95
CA GLN A 206 -26.71 -9.83 5.94
C GLN A 206 -25.80 -10.92 5.41
N ARG A 207 -26.29 -12.16 5.58
CA ARG A 207 -25.72 -13.38 5.01
C ARG A 207 -25.50 -13.15 3.53
N TYR A 208 -24.24 -12.97 3.14
CA TYR A 208 -23.87 -12.91 1.74
C TYR A 208 -23.73 -14.32 1.21
N THR A 209 -24.79 -14.77 0.58
CA THR A 209 -24.72 -15.77 -0.45
C THR A 209 -23.90 -15.18 -1.61
N ALA A 210 -22.68 -15.68 -1.74
CA ALA A 210 -21.93 -15.80 -2.97
C ALA A 210 -22.06 -14.64 -3.97
N VAL A 211 -21.13 -13.68 -3.93
CA VAL A 211 -20.59 -13.19 -5.19
C VAL A 211 -19.98 -14.43 -5.85
N ASP A 212 -20.58 -14.88 -6.95
CA ASP A 212 -20.08 -16.04 -7.65
C ASP A 212 -18.63 -15.76 -8.08
N PRO A 213 -17.63 -16.47 -7.55
CA PRO A 213 -16.23 -16.28 -7.94
C PRO A 213 -16.06 -16.46 -9.47
N THR A 214 -16.94 -17.23 -10.10
CA THR A 214 -16.96 -17.50 -11.54
C THR A 214 -17.28 -16.24 -12.32
N HIS A 215 -18.27 -15.47 -11.90
CA HIS A 215 -18.64 -14.21 -12.59
C HIS A 215 -17.51 -13.15 -12.47
N LEU A 216 -16.86 -13.07 -11.32
CA LEU A 216 -15.69 -12.19 -11.14
C LEU A 216 -14.50 -12.65 -11.98
N LEU A 217 -14.28 -13.96 -12.09
CA LEU A 217 -13.26 -14.52 -12.98
C LEU A 217 -13.60 -14.26 -14.44
N GLU A 218 -14.86 -14.38 -14.86
CA GLU A 218 -15.29 -14.08 -16.22
C GLU A 218 -15.10 -12.60 -16.58
N VAL A 219 -15.52 -11.68 -15.71
CA VAL A 219 -15.26 -10.24 -15.87
C VAL A 219 -13.77 -9.98 -15.94
N TRP A 220 -13.00 -10.59 -15.03
CA TRP A 220 -11.57 -10.44 -14.95
C TRP A 220 -10.85 -11.02 -16.17
N HIS A 221 -11.18 -12.24 -16.61
CA HIS A 221 -10.62 -12.85 -17.84
C HIS A 221 -10.94 -12.04 -19.10
N ARG A 222 -12.13 -11.47 -19.17
CA ARG A 222 -12.56 -10.65 -20.33
C ARG A 222 -11.85 -9.30 -20.39
N THR A 223 -11.39 -8.79 -19.25
CA THR A 223 -10.97 -7.38 -19.10
C THR A 223 -9.51 -7.21 -18.71
N HIS A 224 -8.86 -8.27 -18.24
CA HIS A 224 -7.44 -8.20 -17.94
C HIS A 224 -6.62 -8.39 -19.24
N PRO A 225 -5.61 -7.51 -19.52
CA PRO A 225 -4.83 -7.57 -20.76
C PRO A 225 -4.12 -8.91 -21.04
N ARG A 226 -4.16 -9.83 -20.08
CA ARG A 226 -3.59 -11.18 -20.12
C ARG A 226 -4.54 -12.27 -19.59
N GLY A 227 -5.84 -11.97 -19.56
CA GLY A 227 -6.89 -12.94 -19.25
C GLY A 227 -7.15 -13.89 -20.41
#